data_d3e9766b48de05cc5bcb09e40ef15a4e
#
_entry.id   d3e9766b48de05cc5bcb09e40ef15a4e
#
_cell.length_a   1.000
_cell.length_b   1.000
_cell.length_c   1.000
_cell.angle_alpha   90.00
_cell.angle_beta   90.00
_cell.angle_gamma   90.00
#
_symmetry.space_group_name_H-M   'P 1'
#
loop_
_entity.id
_entity.type
_entity.pdbx_description
1 polymer ?
#
loop_
_entity_poly.entity_id
_entity_poly.type
_entity_poly.pdbx_seq_one_letter_code
_entity_poly.pdbx_strand_id
1 'polypeptide(L)'
;MNNINTVAILLAAGKGTRAGLGHNKALHTIDNISVLEQSFNTLKQCVKEIVIVANYNELDTVKQLLKNYMPTIVSGGNTRFESVRCGLNAIVSNRIFCDIVIIHDSARCMIDCDTIQLSIKSAIKYGSGIACIPANDTVKLVKDKTITTHLARKETYLAQTPQSFGFKQIYNAYFLTKDTEYTDDSQVYADIGFIPYYSQGALSNKKLTHPCDFEYTTHFNLPYNFKIGHGYDVHQLTENRKLILGGITIPHNLGLLGHSDADVLTHSIMDALLSASNLPDIGINFPDTEPRYKDANSIDLLKKVHALIKNKGKNIVNISCVIMAQSPKLAYHIPLIEENLANALKINKDNIKISATTTENLGIVGNNQGIAASTVCLLNG
;
A
#
# COMPACT_ATOMS: atom_id res chain seq x y z
N MET A 1 14.03 -17.95 -26.92
CA MET A 1 14.82 -16.90 -26.25
C MET A 1 15.76 -17.60 -25.30
N ASN A 2 17.08 -17.39 -25.42
CA ASN A 2 18.06 -18.01 -24.53
C ASN A 2 17.73 -17.64 -23.08
N ASN A 3 17.91 -18.60 -22.20
CA ASN A 3 17.54 -18.48 -20.78
C ASN A 3 18.55 -17.57 -20.05
N ILE A 4 18.43 -16.23 -20.22
CA ILE A 4 19.33 -15.23 -19.63
C ILE A 4 19.15 -15.22 -18.12
N ASN A 5 20.26 -15.34 -17.39
CA ASN A 5 20.26 -15.32 -15.92
C ASN A 5 20.40 -13.87 -15.44
N THR A 6 19.35 -13.36 -14.84
CA THR A 6 19.29 -12.01 -14.28
C THR A 6 19.41 -12.08 -12.76
N VAL A 7 20.31 -11.29 -12.19
CA VAL A 7 20.53 -11.21 -10.74
C VAL A 7 20.43 -9.76 -10.30
N ALA A 8 19.65 -9.47 -9.27
CA ALA A 8 19.60 -8.13 -8.70
C ALA A 8 20.52 -8.01 -7.49
N ILE A 9 21.25 -6.89 -7.37
CA ILE A 9 21.91 -6.43 -6.17
C ILE A 9 21.04 -5.33 -5.56
N LEU A 10 20.41 -5.62 -4.43
CA LEU A 10 19.55 -4.68 -3.71
C LEU A 10 20.33 -4.03 -2.57
N LEU A 11 20.60 -2.73 -2.70
CA LEU A 11 21.44 -1.97 -1.78
C LEU A 11 20.61 -1.43 -0.61
N ALA A 12 20.88 -1.91 0.59
CA ALA A 12 20.24 -1.54 1.85
C ALA A 12 21.23 -1.11 2.96
N ALA A 13 22.54 -1.01 2.66
CA ALA A 13 23.59 -0.72 3.65
C ALA A 13 23.70 0.75 4.06
N GLY A 14 22.95 1.67 3.42
CA GLY A 14 23.05 3.11 3.68
C GLY A 14 22.49 3.53 5.04
N LYS A 15 23.23 4.35 5.80
CA LYS A 15 22.82 4.83 7.14
C LYS A 15 21.54 5.69 7.17
N GLY A 16 21.11 6.23 6.03
CA GLY A 16 19.85 6.99 5.91
C GLY A 16 19.82 8.33 6.66
N THR A 17 20.95 8.92 7.02
CA THR A 17 21.05 10.12 7.89
C THR A 17 20.21 11.31 7.43
N ARG A 18 20.08 11.53 6.11
CA ARG A 18 19.27 12.61 5.53
C ARG A 18 17.76 12.42 5.68
N ALA A 19 17.31 11.22 5.99
CA ALA A 19 15.90 10.91 6.17
C ALA A 19 15.34 11.34 7.54
N GLY A 20 16.22 11.68 8.50
CA GLY A 20 15.80 12.16 9.82
C GLY A 20 15.10 11.12 10.70
N LEU A 21 15.12 9.83 10.33
CA LEU A 21 14.33 8.77 10.98
C LEU A 21 14.99 8.16 12.22
N GLY A 22 16.26 8.51 12.53
CA GLY A 22 17.01 7.89 13.62
C GLY A 22 17.44 6.42 13.41
N HIS A 23 17.01 5.79 12.32
CA HIS A 23 17.35 4.43 11.92
C HIS A 23 17.54 4.32 10.40
N ASN A 24 17.98 3.14 9.92
CA ASN A 24 18.14 2.91 8.49
C ASN A 24 16.77 2.96 7.78
N LYS A 25 16.65 3.86 6.80
CA LYS A 25 15.44 4.05 6.02
C LYS A 25 14.98 2.79 5.25
N ALA A 26 15.89 1.87 4.93
CA ALA A 26 15.53 0.61 4.28
C ALA A 26 14.63 -0.28 5.18
N LEU A 27 14.78 -0.15 6.50
CA LEU A 27 14.00 -0.87 7.51
C LEU A 27 12.75 -0.09 7.97
N HIS A 28 12.60 1.17 7.53
CA HIS A 28 11.39 1.94 7.83
C HIS A 28 10.17 1.31 7.17
N THR A 29 9.06 1.24 7.92
CA THR A 29 7.81 0.63 7.43
C THR A 29 6.85 1.70 6.89
N ILE A 30 6.28 1.42 5.75
CA ILE A 30 5.20 2.17 5.11
C ILE A 30 4.06 1.17 4.93
N ASP A 31 2.90 1.45 5.50
CA ASP A 31 1.73 0.54 5.47
C ASP A 31 2.07 -0.89 5.94
N ASN A 32 2.83 -1.01 7.03
CA ASN A 32 3.29 -2.27 7.65
C ASN A 32 4.26 -3.11 6.79
N ILE A 33 4.78 -2.59 5.68
CA ILE A 33 5.78 -3.24 4.84
C ILE A 33 7.03 -2.37 4.83
N SER A 34 8.21 -2.95 5.06
CA SER A 34 9.44 -2.17 5.03
C SER A 34 9.79 -1.72 3.60
N VAL A 35 10.50 -0.59 3.49
CA VAL A 35 11.04 -0.06 2.22
C VAL A 35 11.86 -1.13 1.48
N LEU A 36 12.63 -1.93 2.23
CA LEU A 36 13.40 -3.05 1.69
C LEU A 36 12.50 -4.15 1.11
N GLU A 37 11.47 -4.58 1.85
CA GLU A 37 10.53 -5.60 1.40
C GLU A 37 9.76 -5.19 0.17
N GLN A 38 9.34 -3.92 0.08
CA GLN A 38 8.64 -3.41 -1.11
C GLN A 38 9.52 -3.54 -2.36
N SER A 39 10.78 -3.05 -2.29
CA SER A 39 11.74 -3.19 -3.40
C SER A 39 12.04 -4.65 -3.72
N PHE A 40 12.22 -5.49 -2.70
CA PHE A 40 12.49 -6.91 -2.86
C PHE A 40 11.34 -7.63 -3.57
N ASN A 41 10.09 -7.38 -3.15
CA ASN A 41 8.90 -8.03 -3.72
C ASN A 41 8.70 -7.70 -5.21
N THR A 42 8.98 -6.46 -5.62
CA THR A 42 8.92 -6.09 -7.04
C THR A 42 10.06 -6.73 -7.85
N LEU A 43 11.30 -6.66 -7.35
CA LEU A 43 12.45 -7.28 -8.01
C LEU A 43 12.27 -8.79 -8.19
N LYS A 44 11.76 -9.49 -7.18
CA LYS A 44 11.53 -10.94 -7.21
C LYS A 44 10.62 -11.40 -8.35
N GLN A 45 9.71 -10.54 -8.82
CA GLN A 45 8.84 -10.85 -9.96
C GLN A 45 9.58 -10.75 -11.30
N CYS A 46 10.74 -10.05 -11.35
CA CYS A 46 11.40 -9.64 -12.57
C CYS A 46 12.75 -10.33 -12.79
N VAL A 47 13.38 -10.87 -11.73
CA VAL A 47 14.72 -11.46 -11.79
C VAL A 47 14.73 -12.87 -11.19
N LYS A 48 15.77 -13.67 -11.53
CA LYS A 48 15.90 -15.04 -11.03
C LYS A 48 16.39 -15.10 -9.60
N GLU A 49 17.35 -14.25 -9.24
CA GLU A 49 17.96 -14.22 -7.90
C GLU A 49 18.18 -12.78 -7.43
N ILE A 50 18.24 -12.61 -6.11
CA ILE A 50 18.50 -11.32 -5.47
C ILE A 50 19.58 -11.50 -4.41
N VAL A 51 20.63 -10.68 -4.51
CA VAL A 51 21.65 -10.49 -3.49
C VAL A 51 21.35 -9.20 -2.74
N ILE A 52 21.19 -9.28 -1.44
CA ILE A 52 20.94 -8.11 -0.59
C ILE A 52 22.24 -7.69 0.07
N VAL A 53 22.55 -6.40 -0.05
CA VAL A 53 23.70 -5.81 0.61
C VAL A 53 23.21 -4.92 1.74
N ALA A 54 23.37 -5.37 2.99
CA ALA A 54 22.87 -4.71 4.19
C ALA A 54 24.00 -4.15 5.04
N ASN A 55 23.67 -3.28 6.00
CA ASN A 55 24.64 -2.85 7.01
C ASN A 55 25.02 -4.02 7.91
N TYR A 56 26.31 -4.10 8.30
CA TYR A 56 26.82 -5.19 9.15
C TYR A 56 25.97 -5.39 10.42
N ASN A 57 25.61 -4.29 11.09
CA ASN A 57 24.84 -4.33 12.34
C ASN A 57 23.36 -4.72 12.14
N GLU A 58 22.88 -4.80 10.91
CA GLU A 58 21.45 -5.04 10.56
C GLU A 58 21.25 -6.38 9.83
N LEU A 59 22.32 -7.17 9.64
CA LEU A 59 22.25 -8.42 8.89
C LEU A 59 21.19 -9.38 9.44
N ASP A 60 21.12 -9.54 10.76
CA ASP A 60 20.18 -10.48 11.38
C ASP A 60 18.73 -9.95 11.31
N THR A 61 18.54 -8.65 11.41
CA THR A 61 17.24 -8.02 11.20
C THR A 61 16.76 -8.25 9.76
N VAL A 62 17.61 -8.06 8.76
CA VAL A 62 17.28 -8.29 7.35
C VAL A 62 17.01 -9.78 7.07
N LYS A 63 17.79 -10.70 7.67
CA LYS A 63 17.54 -12.14 7.57
C LYS A 63 16.17 -12.53 8.14
N GLN A 64 15.85 -12.00 9.33
CA GLN A 64 14.56 -12.27 9.97
C GLN A 64 13.39 -11.70 9.14
N LEU A 65 13.54 -10.50 8.58
CA LEU A 65 12.55 -9.85 7.74
C LEU A 65 12.23 -10.68 6.49
N LEU A 66 13.24 -11.25 5.85
CA LEU A 66 13.12 -11.99 4.60
C LEU A 66 13.28 -13.52 4.76
N LYS A 67 13.09 -14.06 5.98
CA LYS A 67 13.29 -15.48 6.31
C LYS A 67 12.53 -16.45 5.41
N ASN A 68 11.36 -16.07 4.92
CA ASN A 68 10.52 -16.92 4.05
C ASN A 68 11.08 -17.05 2.63
N TYR A 69 12.01 -16.18 2.24
CA TYR A 69 12.56 -16.12 0.88
C TYR A 69 14.03 -16.63 0.82
N MET A 70 14.73 -16.61 1.94
CA MET A 70 16.14 -17.04 2.09
C MET A 70 17.08 -16.48 1.00
N PRO A 71 17.06 -15.16 0.71
CA PRO A 71 17.96 -14.59 -0.28
C PRO A 71 19.42 -14.63 0.21
N THR A 72 20.38 -14.50 -0.72
CA THR A 72 21.77 -14.24 -0.35
C THR A 72 21.90 -12.85 0.27
N ILE A 73 22.36 -12.76 1.52
CA ILE A 73 22.54 -11.50 2.26
C ILE A 73 24.00 -11.35 2.64
N VAL A 74 24.60 -10.20 2.29
CA VAL A 74 26.00 -9.89 2.59
C VAL A 74 26.14 -8.51 3.21
N SER A 75 27.25 -8.31 3.96
CA SER A 75 27.58 -7.00 4.49
C SER A 75 28.05 -6.05 3.40
N GLY A 76 27.57 -4.82 3.42
CA GLY A 76 28.08 -3.73 2.61
C GLY A 76 29.38 -3.13 3.19
N GLY A 77 29.97 -2.23 2.39
CA GLY A 77 31.13 -1.43 2.81
C GLY A 77 30.71 -0.06 3.37
N ASN A 78 31.70 0.82 3.57
CA ASN A 78 31.49 2.18 4.10
C ASN A 78 30.87 3.12 3.07
N THR A 79 31.05 2.85 1.79
CA THR A 79 30.54 3.64 0.67
C THR A 79 29.53 2.84 -0.17
N ARG A 80 28.77 3.52 -1.04
CA ARG A 80 27.91 2.87 -2.02
C ARG A 80 28.72 2.01 -2.98
N PHE A 81 29.86 2.53 -3.44
CA PHE A 81 30.79 1.83 -4.32
C PHE A 81 31.27 0.51 -3.70
N GLU A 82 31.75 0.53 -2.45
CA GLU A 82 32.18 -0.68 -1.72
C GLU A 82 31.03 -1.66 -1.54
N SER A 83 29.82 -1.16 -1.26
CA SER A 83 28.64 -2.00 -1.09
C SER A 83 28.27 -2.74 -2.39
N VAL A 84 28.37 -2.07 -3.55
CA VAL A 84 28.17 -2.74 -4.85
C VAL A 84 29.26 -3.79 -5.09
N ARG A 85 30.52 -3.50 -4.77
CA ARG A 85 31.62 -4.52 -4.85
C ARG A 85 31.34 -5.74 -4.00
N CYS A 86 30.83 -5.55 -2.78
CA CYS A 86 30.43 -6.68 -1.93
C CYS A 86 29.35 -7.53 -2.59
N GLY A 87 28.34 -6.90 -3.19
CA GLY A 87 27.27 -7.59 -3.92
C GLY A 87 27.78 -8.36 -5.15
N LEU A 88 28.64 -7.72 -5.96
CA LEU A 88 29.26 -8.37 -7.13
C LEU A 88 30.13 -9.57 -6.71
N ASN A 89 30.93 -9.42 -5.65
CA ASN A 89 31.71 -10.54 -5.09
C ASN A 89 30.84 -11.66 -4.56
N ALA A 90 29.69 -11.35 -3.95
CA ALA A 90 28.78 -12.36 -3.46
C ALA A 90 28.22 -13.23 -4.58
N ILE A 91 27.94 -12.66 -5.77
CA ILE A 91 27.51 -13.42 -6.95
C ILE A 91 28.58 -14.44 -7.32
N VAL A 92 29.86 -14.04 -7.37
CA VAL A 92 30.99 -14.94 -7.72
C VAL A 92 31.22 -16.00 -6.64
N SER A 93 31.30 -15.58 -5.37
CA SER A 93 31.63 -16.46 -4.25
C SER A 93 30.56 -17.54 -4.01
N ASN A 94 29.29 -17.21 -4.25
CA ASN A 94 28.19 -18.16 -4.13
C ASN A 94 27.91 -18.93 -5.45
N ARG A 95 28.74 -18.76 -6.47
CA ARG A 95 28.62 -19.42 -7.78
C ARG A 95 27.26 -19.20 -8.45
N ILE A 96 26.69 -17.99 -8.31
CA ILE A 96 25.42 -17.62 -8.91
C ILE A 96 25.66 -17.34 -10.40
N PHE A 97 24.93 -18.02 -11.28
CA PHE A 97 24.99 -17.76 -12.72
C PHE A 97 24.34 -16.43 -13.04
N CYS A 98 25.09 -15.48 -13.57
CA CYS A 98 24.65 -14.13 -13.86
C CYS A 98 25.15 -13.67 -15.24
N ASP A 99 24.22 -13.42 -16.15
CA ASP A 99 24.51 -12.82 -17.44
C ASP A 99 24.32 -11.29 -17.36
N ILE A 100 23.23 -10.85 -16.73
CA ILE A 100 22.88 -9.45 -16.51
C ILE A 100 22.70 -9.22 -15.00
N VAL A 101 23.41 -8.26 -14.46
CA VAL A 101 23.22 -7.80 -13.09
C VAL A 101 22.45 -6.48 -13.06
N ILE A 102 21.51 -6.38 -12.13
CA ILE A 102 20.67 -5.21 -11.89
C ILE A 102 21.07 -4.62 -10.54
N ILE A 103 21.58 -3.40 -10.51
CA ILE A 103 21.93 -2.69 -9.28
C ILE A 103 20.78 -1.74 -8.92
N HIS A 104 20.20 -1.93 -7.73
CA HIS A 104 19.04 -1.14 -7.32
C HIS A 104 19.16 -0.65 -5.86
N ASP A 105 18.83 0.63 -5.64
CA ASP A 105 18.76 1.22 -4.29
C ASP A 105 17.42 0.82 -3.65
N SER A 106 17.41 0.15 -2.50
CA SER A 106 16.19 -0.17 -1.75
C SER A 106 15.33 1.05 -1.42
N ALA A 107 15.94 2.23 -1.30
CA ALA A 107 15.26 3.49 -1.09
C ALA A 107 14.40 3.98 -2.27
N ARG A 108 14.32 3.24 -3.37
CA ARG A 108 13.41 3.46 -4.50
C ARG A 108 12.33 2.37 -4.52
N CYS A 109 11.64 2.21 -3.42
CA CYS A 109 10.71 1.11 -3.20
C CYS A 109 9.45 1.16 -4.10
N MET A 110 9.17 2.29 -4.74
CA MET A 110 8.07 2.44 -5.71
C MET A 110 8.46 2.06 -7.14
N ILE A 111 9.52 1.26 -7.30
CA ILE A 111 9.91 0.71 -8.60
C ILE A 111 8.82 -0.22 -9.14
N ASP A 112 8.56 -0.16 -10.45
CA ASP A 112 7.66 -1.06 -11.15
C ASP A 112 8.41 -2.08 -12.03
N CYS A 113 7.71 -3.15 -12.39
CA CYS A 113 8.27 -4.22 -13.22
C CYS A 113 8.63 -3.73 -14.64
N ASP A 114 7.88 -2.78 -15.19
CA ASP A 114 8.14 -2.27 -16.53
C ASP A 114 9.48 -1.55 -16.60
N THR A 115 9.78 -0.68 -15.64
CA THR A 115 11.08 0.00 -15.54
C THR A 115 12.22 -0.99 -15.40
N ILE A 116 12.07 -2.05 -14.60
CA ILE A 116 13.08 -3.11 -14.44
C ILE A 116 13.29 -3.84 -15.77
N GLN A 117 12.22 -4.26 -16.44
CA GLN A 117 12.28 -4.99 -17.69
C GLN A 117 12.88 -4.15 -18.84
N LEU A 118 12.58 -2.85 -18.91
CA LEU A 118 13.17 -1.93 -19.87
C LEU A 118 14.68 -1.80 -19.66
N SER A 119 15.12 -1.69 -18.41
CA SER A 119 16.54 -1.64 -18.06
C SER A 119 17.27 -2.93 -18.46
N ILE A 120 16.69 -4.11 -18.15
CA ILE A 120 17.23 -5.42 -18.54
C ILE A 120 17.31 -5.56 -20.08
N LYS A 121 16.24 -5.21 -20.81
CA LYS A 121 16.22 -5.27 -22.29
C LYS A 121 17.29 -4.40 -22.90
N SER A 122 17.51 -3.19 -22.36
CA SER A 122 18.60 -2.31 -22.81
C SER A 122 19.97 -2.94 -22.54
N ALA A 123 20.18 -3.53 -21.36
CA ALA A 123 21.44 -4.19 -21.02
C ALA A 123 21.74 -5.41 -21.90
N ILE A 124 20.72 -6.20 -22.25
CA ILE A 124 20.85 -7.32 -23.19
C ILE A 124 21.26 -6.82 -24.57
N LYS A 125 20.67 -5.72 -25.04
CA LYS A 125 20.89 -5.22 -26.41
C LYS A 125 22.18 -4.42 -26.55
N TYR A 126 22.53 -3.63 -25.54
CA TYR A 126 23.59 -2.62 -25.63
C TYR A 126 24.70 -2.79 -24.59
N GLY A 127 24.62 -3.77 -23.71
CA GLY A 127 25.57 -4.00 -22.61
C GLY A 127 25.22 -3.25 -21.31
N SER A 128 24.34 -2.25 -21.37
CA SER A 128 23.87 -1.53 -20.19
C SER A 128 22.46 -0.96 -20.40
N GLY A 129 21.78 -0.65 -19.28
CA GLY A 129 20.46 0.00 -19.30
C GLY A 129 20.28 0.81 -18.02
N ILE A 130 20.41 2.12 -18.11
CA ILE A 130 20.37 3.07 -16.99
C ILE A 130 19.00 3.73 -16.96
N ALA A 131 18.21 3.42 -15.97
CA ALA A 131 16.89 4.06 -15.83
C ALA A 131 17.07 5.57 -15.58
N CYS A 132 16.50 6.38 -16.46
CA CYS A 132 16.54 7.84 -16.33
C CYS A 132 15.19 8.44 -16.70
N ILE A 133 14.89 9.61 -16.13
CA ILE A 133 13.74 10.45 -16.48
C ILE A 133 14.23 11.82 -16.99
N PRO A 134 13.52 12.46 -17.93
CA PRO A 134 13.86 13.81 -18.35
C PRO A 134 13.74 14.79 -17.17
N ALA A 135 14.65 15.77 -17.11
CA ALA A 135 14.57 16.84 -16.13
C ALA A 135 13.36 17.75 -16.45
N ASN A 136 12.41 17.89 -15.55
CA ASN A 136 11.26 18.77 -15.70
C ASN A 136 11.66 20.24 -15.50
N ASP A 137 12.58 20.51 -14.57
CA ASP A 137 13.10 21.84 -14.27
C ASP A 137 14.38 22.13 -15.06
N THR A 138 14.70 23.40 -15.22
CA THR A 138 15.96 23.81 -15.83
C THR A 138 17.11 23.58 -14.83
N VAL A 139 18.03 22.69 -15.17
CA VAL A 139 19.18 22.33 -14.33
C VAL A 139 20.32 23.32 -14.55
N LYS A 140 20.94 23.79 -13.47
CA LYS A 140 22.09 24.69 -13.44
C LYS A 140 23.25 24.03 -12.70
N LEU A 141 24.45 24.19 -13.22
CA LEU A 141 25.64 23.91 -12.42
C LEU A 141 25.99 25.15 -11.60
N VAL A 142 26.20 24.96 -10.30
CA VAL A 142 26.51 26.04 -9.36
C VAL A 142 27.82 25.73 -8.66
N LYS A 143 28.74 26.69 -8.69
CA LYS A 143 30.01 26.66 -7.93
C LYS A 143 30.12 27.96 -7.15
N ASP A 144 30.47 27.88 -5.88
CA ASP A 144 30.66 29.03 -4.97
C ASP A 144 29.51 30.07 -5.05
N LYS A 145 28.25 29.56 -5.01
CA LYS A 145 27.01 30.36 -5.13
C LYS A 145 26.79 31.01 -6.50
N THR A 146 27.65 30.76 -7.48
CA THR A 146 27.55 31.32 -8.85
C THR A 146 27.06 30.24 -9.84
N ILE A 147 26.11 30.57 -10.69
CA ILE A 147 25.69 29.70 -11.79
C ILE A 147 26.78 29.71 -12.85
N THR A 148 27.45 28.58 -13.05
CA THR A 148 28.56 28.44 -14.01
C THR A 148 28.11 27.89 -15.35
N THR A 149 27.03 27.08 -15.41
CA THR A 149 26.59 26.45 -16.64
C THR A 149 25.07 26.28 -16.67
N HIS A 150 24.49 26.46 -17.83
CA HIS A 150 23.09 26.19 -18.14
C HIS A 150 22.99 24.92 -18.99
N LEU A 151 22.42 23.86 -18.46
CA LEU A 151 22.24 22.61 -19.20
C LEU A 151 21.02 22.68 -20.14
N ALA A 152 21.18 22.10 -21.33
CA ALA A 152 20.09 22.00 -22.29
C ALA A 152 19.00 21.05 -21.73
N ARG A 153 17.83 21.58 -21.39
CA ARG A 153 16.76 20.80 -20.74
C ARG A 153 16.36 19.55 -21.53
N LYS A 154 16.34 19.64 -22.87
CA LYS A 154 15.95 18.53 -23.75
C LYS A 154 16.93 17.35 -23.70
N GLU A 155 18.16 17.58 -23.28
CA GLU A 155 19.25 16.60 -23.22
C GLU A 155 19.61 16.22 -21.77
N THR A 156 18.93 16.85 -20.80
CA THR A 156 19.21 16.63 -19.39
C THR A 156 18.25 15.60 -18.80
N TYR A 157 18.82 14.54 -18.26
CA TYR A 157 18.09 13.44 -17.62
C TYR A 157 18.59 13.26 -16.19
N LEU A 158 17.69 12.82 -15.32
CA LEU A 158 17.96 12.46 -13.94
C LEU A 158 18.11 10.94 -13.84
N ALA A 159 19.29 10.47 -13.47
CA ALA A 159 19.56 9.05 -13.30
C ALA A 159 18.83 8.48 -12.08
N GLN A 160 18.26 7.30 -12.30
CA GLN A 160 17.62 6.49 -11.26
C GLN A 160 18.34 5.14 -11.15
N THR A 161 17.84 4.26 -10.31
CA THR A 161 18.06 2.83 -10.39
C THR A 161 16.69 2.16 -10.63
N PRO A 162 16.61 1.01 -11.36
CA PRO A 162 17.70 0.06 -11.62
C PRO A 162 18.68 0.55 -12.66
N GLN A 163 19.94 0.12 -12.47
CA GLN A 163 20.98 0.21 -13.48
C GLN A 163 21.43 -1.22 -13.80
N SER A 164 21.19 -1.65 -15.03
CA SER A 164 21.45 -3.01 -15.47
C SER A 164 22.66 -3.06 -16.38
N PHE A 165 23.49 -4.09 -16.22
CA PHE A 165 24.74 -4.24 -16.96
C PHE A 165 25.00 -5.70 -17.29
N GLY A 166 25.76 -5.95 -18.39
CA GLY A 166 26.44 -7.22 -18.59
C GLY A 166 27.36 -7.52 -17.40
N PHE A 167 27.17 -8.68 -16.75
CA PHE A 167 27.84 -8.97 -15.48
C PHE A 167 29.36 -8.86 -15.54
N LYS A 168 29.98 -9.50 -16.54
CA LYS A 168 31.45 -9.46 -16.71
C LYS A 168 31.99 -8.03 -16.89
N GLN A 169 31.26 -7.21 -17.60
CA GLN A 169 31.67 -5.83 -17.89
C GLN A 169 31.67 -4.97 -16.64
N ILE A 170 30.56 -4.96 -15.89
CA ILE A 170 30.47 -4.14 -14.67
C ILE A 170 31.35 -4.70 -13.55
N TYR A 171 31.50 -6.03 -13.45
CA TYR A 171 32.44 -6.64 -12.50
C TYR A 171 33.85 -6.11 -12.77
N ASN A 172 34.33 -6.20 -14.01
CA ASN A 172 35.65 -5.68 -14.38
C ASN A 172 35.76 -4.17 -14.09
N ALA A 173 34.72 -3.39 -14.37
CA ALA A 173 34.71 -1.96 -14.10
C ALA A 173 34.98 -1.67 -12.62
N TYR A 174 34.28 -2.34 -11.73
CA TYR A 174 34.43 -2.16 -10.28
C TYR A 174 35.76 -2.62 -9.71
N PHE A 175 36.48 -3.51 -10.38
CA PHE A 175 37.77 -4.05 -9.89
C PHE A 175 38.99 -3.49 -10.61
N LEU A 176 38.82 -2.84 -11.76
CA LEU A 176 39.90 -2.21 -12.52
C LEU A 176 39.99 -0.69 -12.34
N THR A 177 38.88 -0.02 -11.97
CA THR A 177 38.92 1.41 -11.70
C THR A 177 39.79 1.76 -10.51
N LYS A 178 40.48 2.91 -10.58
CA LYS A 178 41.32 3.43 -9.54
C LYS A 178 40.61 4.44 -8.61
N ASP A 179 39.54 5.04 -9.11
CA ASP A 179 38.71 5.95 -8.35
C ASP A 179 37.66 5.15 -7.54
N THR A 180 37.24 5.70 -6.40
CA THR A 180 36.24 5.10 -5.52
C THR A 180 35.13 6.09 -5.11
N GLU A 181 35.18 7.32 -5.61
CA GLU A 181 34.22 8.39 -5.27
C GLU A 181 33.07 8.52 -6.27
N TYR A 182 32.64 7.42 -6.84
CA TYR A 182 31.49 7.39 -7.75
C TYR A 182 30.17 7.46 -7.00
N THR A 183 29.25 8.26 -7.53
CA THR A 183 27.88 8.36 -7.04
C THR A 183 26.88 7.50 -7.80
N ASP A 184 27.31 6.95 -8.94
CA ASP A 184 26.48 6.28 -9.93
C ASP A 184 27.25 5.13 -10.60
N ASP A 185 26.58 3.99 -10.84
CA ASP A 185 27.22 2.78 -11.40
C ASP A 185 27.59 2.99 -12.88
N SER A 186 26.82 3.82 -13.59
CA SER A 186 27.11 4.14 -14.99
C SER A 186 28.40 4.94 -15.15
N GLN A 187 28.81 5.72 -14.14
CA GLN A 187 30.11 6.42 -14.16
C GLN A 187 31.26 5.42 -14.03
N VAL A 188 31.16 4.42 -13.14
CA VAL A 188 32.17 3.36 -13.00
C VAL A 188 32.31 2.59 -14.32
N TYR A 189 31.17 2.31 -14.97
CA TYR A 189 31.13 1.61 -16.25
C TYR A 189 31.79 2.40 -17.38
N ALA A 190 31.58 3.72 -17.41
CA ALA A 190 32.14 4.62 -18.41
C ALA A 190 33.66 4.87 -18.22
N ASP A 191 34.14 4.88 -16.96
CA ASP A 191 35.53 5.18 -16.62
C ASP A 191 36.53 4.18 -17.23
N ILE A 192 36.11 2.92 -17.43
CA ILE A 192 36.93 1.90 -18.08
C ILE A 192 36.63 1.75 -19.58
N GLY A 193 35.94 2.73 -20.18
CA GLY A 193 35.74 2.84 -21.64
C GLY A 193 34.48 2.19 -22.17
N PHE A 194 33.56 1.70 -21.34
CA PHE A 194 32.26 1.24 -21.81
C PHE A 194 31.28 2.40 -21.97
N ILE A 195 30.32 2.26 -22.88
CA ILE A 195 29.28 3.27 -23.13
C ILE A 195 28.02 2.92 -22.35
N PRO A 196 27.58 3.73 -21.37
CA PRO A 196 26.31 3.51 -20.69
C PRO A 196 25.14 3.92 -21.60
N TYR A 197 24.12 3.06 -21.70
CA TYR A 197 22.92 3.31 -22.48
C TYR A 197 21.72 3.64 -21.59
N TYR A 198 20.95 4.62 -22.03
CA TYR A 198 19.70 5.04 -21.41
C TYR A 198 18.63 3.96 -21.50
N SER A 199 17.81 3.83 -20.47
CA SER A 199 16.50 3.20 -20.48
C SER A 199 15.45 4.10 -19.84
N GLN A 200 14.18 3.96 -20.24
CA GLN A 200 13.10 4.76 -19.66
C GLN A 200 12.91 4.43 -18.18
N GLY A 201 13.00 5.45 -17.33
CA GLY A 201 12.63 5.40 -15.92
C GLY A 201 11.19 5.83 -15.69
N ALA A 202 10.75 5.85 -14.42
CA ALA A 202 9.41 6.27 -14.02
C ALA A 202 9.45 7.41 -13.01
N LEU A 203 8.49 8.35 -13.09
CA LEU A 203 8.36 9.45 -12.12
C LEU A 203 8.02 8.93 -10.72
N SER A 204 7.26 7.84 -10.63
CA SER A 204 6.96 7.15 -9.38
C SER A 204 8.19 6.58 -8.69
N ASN A 205 9.25 6.22 -9.44
CA ASN A 205 10.48 5.60 -8.94
C ASN A 205 11.39 6.62 -8.22
N LYS A 206 10.79 7.40 -7.32
CA LYS A 206 11.49 8.41 -6.52
C LYS A 206 12.36 7.78 -5.44
N LYS A 207 13.53 8.34 -5.19
CA LYS A 207 14.39 7.92 -4.08
C LYS A 207 13.94 8.58 -2.78
N LEU A 208 13.55 7.80 -1.79
CA LEU A 208 13.24 8.29 -0.45
C LEU A 208 14.50 8.83 0.21
N THR A 209 14.58 10.15 0.38
CA THR A 209 15.81 10.82 0.84
C THR A 209 15.54 11.76 2.02
N HIS A 210 14.41 12.45 2.02
CA HIS A 210 13.99 13.42 3.02
C HIS A 210 12.75 12.94 3.79
N PRO A 211 12.47 13.46 5.00
CA PRO A 211 11.28 13.06 5.78
C PRO A 211 9.97 13.17 4.99
N CYS A 212 9.77 14.24 4.24
CA CYS A 212 8.58 14.44 3.42
C CYS A 212 8.38 13.38 2.32
N ASP A 213 9.46 12.68 1.89
CA ASP A 213 9.32 11.63 0.89
C ASP A 213 8.53 10.43 1.43
N PHE A 214 8.57 10.18 2.74
CA PHE A 214 7.84 9.09 3.38
C PHE A 214 6.36 9.39 3.56
N GLU A 215 5.98 10.66 3.70
CA GLU A 215 4.58 11.10 3.73
C GLU A 215 3.92 10.90 2.36
N TYR A 216 4.65 11.15 1.27
CA TYR A 216 4.16 10.94 -0.09
C TYR A 216 3.90 9.47 -0.43
N THR A 217 4.68 8.53 0.13
CA THR A 217 4.56 7.11 -0.21
C THR A 217 3.30 6.47 0.34
N THR A 218 2.77 6.95 1.46
CA THR A 218 1.49 6.48 2.01
C THR A 218 0.31 6.78 1.08
N HIS A 219 0.46 7.73 0.14
CA HIS A 219 -0.60 8.14 -0.79
C HIS A 219 -0.46 7.56 -2.20
N PHE A 220 0.71 7.03 -2.60
CA PHE A 220 0.96 6.59 -3.99
C PHE A 220 0.98 5.08 -4.21
N ASN A 221 1.09 4.25 -3.17
CA ASN A 221 1.35 2.82 -3.32
C ASN A 221 0.11 1.91 -3.24
N LEU A 222 -1.08 2.50 -3.18
CA LEU A 222 -2.28 1.69 -3.39
C LEU A 222 -2.84 2.03 -4.78
N PRO A 223 -3.06 1.05 -5.65
CA PRO A 223 -4.22 1.16 -6.51
C PRO A 223 -5.36 1.32 -5.50
N TYR A 224 -5.84 2.55 -5.29
CA TYR A 224 -6.99 2.82 -4.45
C TYR A 224 -8.17 2.06 -5.03
N ASN A 225 -8.26 0.78 -4.70
CA ASN A 225 -9.38 -0.05 -5.06
C ASN A 225 -10.51 0.25 -4.06
N PHE A 226 -10.88 1.54 -4.02
CA PHE A 226 -12.03 1.96 -3.25
C PHE A 226 -13.28 1.35 -3.84
N LYS A 227 -14.11 0.81 -2.96
CA LYS A 227 -15.43 0.30 -3.29
C LYS A 227 -16.45 1.03 -2.44
N ILE A 228 -17.46 1.56 -3.10
CA ILE A 228 -18.61 2.19 -2.45
C ILE A 228 -19.72 1.14 -2.39
N GLY A 229 -20.34 1.01 -1.25
CA GLY A 229 -21.55 0.21 -1.07
C GLY A 229 -22.68 1.07 -0.51
N HIS A 230 -23.89 0.76 -0.88
CA HIS A 230 -25.10 1.38 -0.38
C HIS A 230 -26.04 0.29 0.16
N GLY A 231 -26.60 0.54 1.33
CA GLY A 231 -27.64 -0.29 1.95
C GLY A 231 -28.82 0.58 2.36
N TYR A 232 -30.01 0.07 2.20
CA TYR A 232 -31.26 0.68 2.61
C TYR A 232 -32.15 -0.36 3.22
N ASP A 233 -32.76 -0.05 4.37
CA ASP A 233 -33.73 -0.93 5.01
C ASP A 233 -34.85 -0.10 5.65
N VAL A 234 -36.03 -0.70 5.78
CA VAL A 234 -37.22 -0.11 6.38
C VAL A 234 -38.04 -1.15 7.13
N HIS A 235 -38.36 -0.87 8.38
CA HIS A 235 -39.17 -1.73 9.21
C HIS A 235 -40.41 -1.02 9.74
N GLN A 236 -41.53 -1.77 9.82
CA GLN A 236 -42.79 -1.28 10.35
C GLN A 236 -42.72 -1.13 11.87
N LEU A 237 -43.29 -0.06 12.43
CA LEU A 237 -43.49 0.11 13.86
C LEU A 237 -44.65 -0.76 14.36
N THR A 238 -44.46 -1.42 15.49
CA THR A 238 -45.45 -2.32 16.13
C THR A 238 -45.38 -2.22 17.65
N GLU A 239 -46.49 -2.58 18.29
CA GLU A 239 -46.55 -2.71 19.74
C GLU A 239 -45.81 -3.95 20.25
N ASN A 240 -45.55 -3.98 21.56
CA ASN A 240 -44.94 -5.12 22.27
C ASN A 240 -43.56 -5.55 21.80
N ARG A 241 -42.83 -4.69 21.11
CA ARG A 241 -41.41 -4.88 20.79
C ARG A 241 -40.57 -3.70 21.30
N LYS A 242 -39.29 -3.98 21.60
CA LYS A 242 -38.30 -2.93 21.88
C LYS A 242 -37.86 -2.25 20.60
N LEU A 243 -37.65 -0.94 20.63
CA LEU A 243 -36.99 -0.24 19.56
C LEU A 243 -35.47 -0.39 19.75
N ILE A 244 -34.80 -1.05 18.81
CA ILE A 244 -33.35 -1.28 18.81
C ILE A 244 -32.75 -0.63 17.56
N LEU A 245 -31.73 0.21 17.75
CA LEU A 245 -31.00 0.86 16.68
C LEU A 245 -29.51 0.82 16.99
N GLY A 246 -28.70 0.24 16.08
CA GLY A 246 -27.28 0.03 16.28
C GLY A 246 -26.96 -0.79 17.53
N GLY A 247 -27.82 -1.76 17.87
CA GLY A 247 -27.73 -2.60 19.06
C GLY A 247 -28.11 -1.90 20.36
N ILE A 248 -28.55 -0.63 20.33
CA ILE A 248 -28.96 0.15 21.51
C ILE A 248 -30.47 0.16 21.63
N THR A 249 -31.00 -0.19 22.81
CA THR A 249 -32.44 -0.08 23.09
C THR A 249 -32.81 1.39 23.32
N ILE A 250 -33.70 1.91 22.48
CA ILE A 250 -34.20 3.28 22.51
C ILE A 250 -35.55 3.28 23.30
N PRO A 251 -35.73 4.11 24.32
CA PRO A 251 -36.99 4.24 25.02
C PRO A 251 -38.10 4.75 24.07
N HIS A 252 -39.05 3.90 23.76
CA HIS A 252 -40.21 4.22 22.92
C HIS A 252 -41.35 3.20 23.15
N ASN A 253 -42.59 3.61 22.92
CA ASN A 253 -43.75 2.74 23.14
C ASN A 253 -43.91 1.67 22.05
N LEU A 254 -43.34 1.92 20.84
CA LEU A 254 -43.35 1.01 19.70
C LEU A 254 -41.93 0.54 19.43
N GLY A 255 -41.78 -0.69 18.93
CA GLY A 255 -40.53 -1.21 18.38
C GLY A 255 -40.71 -1.59 16.92
N LEU A 256 -39.68 -2.17 16.32
CA LEU A 256 -39.70 -2.56 14.89
C LEU A 256 -40.09 -4.03 14.73
N LEU A 257 -40.89 -4.30 13.68
CA LEU A 257 -41.33 -5.63 13.30
C LEU A 257 -40.25 -6.29 12.39
N GLY A 258 -39.83 -7.50 12.72
CA GLY A 258 -38.92 -8.31 11.92
C GLY A 258 -38.61 -9.66 12.53
N HIS A 259 -37.92 -10.54 11.81
CA HIS A 259 -37.54 -11.88 12.24
C HIS A 259 -36.41 -11.91 13.28
N SER A 260 -35.50 -10.92 13.19
CA SER A 260 -34.41 -10.69 14.16
C SER A 260 -34.84 -9.71 15.26
N ASP A 261 -33.90 -9.02 15.86
CA ASP A 261 -34.17 -7.87 16.73
C ASP A 261 -34.69 -6.62 15.96
N ALA A 262 -34.81 -6.74 14.62
CA ALA A 262 -35.32 -5.73 13.69
C ALA A 262 -34.56 -4.41 13.73
N ASP A 263 -33.25 -4.45 13.97
CA ASP A 263 -32.37 -3.28 13.95
C ASP A 263 -32.12 -2.80 12.53
N VAL A 264 -33.02 -1.96 12.03
CA VAL A 264 -33.01 -1.40 10.66
C VAL A 264 -31.70 -0.67 10.33
N LEU A 265 -31.05 -0.03 11.29
CA LEU A 265 -29.78 0.67 11.09
C LEU A 265 -28.64 -0.33 10.86
N THR A 266 -28.54 -1.34 11.70
CA THR A 266 -27.51 -2.39 11.57
C THR A 266 -27.70 -3.19 10.28
N HIS A 267 -28.94 -3.47 9.86
CA HIS A 267 -29.23 -4.12 8.57
C HIS A 267 -28.75 -3.30 7.39
N SER A 268 -29.06 -1.99 7.37
CA SER A 268 -28.60 -1.12 6.27
C SER A 268 -27.06 -1.03 6.21
N ILE A 269 -26.36 -1.07 7.36
CA ILE A 269 -24.88 -1.12 7.41
C ILE A 269 -24.35 -2.43 6.83
N MET A 270 -24.97 -3.57 7.21
CA MET A 270 -24.55 -4.88 6.70
C MET A 270 -24.67 -4.94 5.17
N ASP A 271 -25.80 -4.50 4.61
CA ASP A 271 -26.03 -4.49 3.16
C ASP A 271 -25.05 -3.55 2.44
N ALA A 272 -24.76 -2.38 2.99
CA ALA A 272 -23.75 -1.49 2.42
C ALA A 272 -22.36 -2.17 2.37
N LEU A 273 -21.93 -2.82 3.44
CA LEU A 273 -20.65 -3.52 3.52
C LEU A 273 -20.56 -4.71 2.56
N LEU A 274 -21.62 -5.50 2.46
CA LEU A 274 -21.73 -6.64 1.54
C LEU A 274 -21.70 -6.16 0.08
N SER A 275 -22.48 -5.13 -0.24
CA SER A 275 -22.54 -4.51 -1.57
C SER A 275 -21.16 -4.02 -2.02
N ALA A 276 -20.44 -3.25 -1.17
CA ALA A 276 -19.09 -2.78 -1.46
C ALA A 276 -18.08 -3.93 -1.68
N SER A 277 -18.36 -5.11 -1.14
CA SER A 277 -17.50 -6.29 -1.22
C SER A 277 -17.86 -7.24 -2.36
N ASN A 278 -18.86 -6.90 -3.19
CA ASN A 278 -19.46 -7.79 -4.20
C ASN A 278 -19.90 -9.12 -3.58
N LEU A 279 -20.55 -9.05 -2.42
CA LEU A 279 -21.16 -10.19 -1.74
C LEU A 279 -22.69 -10.09 -1.85
N PRO A 280 -23.42 -11.21 -1.75
CA PRO A 280 -24.87 -11.22 -1.65
C PRO A 280 -25.36 -10.43 -0.44
N ASP A 281 -26.60 -9.94 -0.47
CA ASP A 281 -27.26 -9.21 0.61
C ASP A 281 -27.46 -10.04 1.89
N ILE A 282 -27.98 -9.39 2.95
CA ILE A 282 -28.22 -10.04 4.23
C ILE A 282 -29.24 -11.17 4.13
N GLY A 283 -30.24 -11.07 3.26
CA GLY A 283 -31.28 -12.08 3.08
C GLY A 283 -30.72 -13.41 2.52
N ILE A 284 -29.70 -13.34 1.67
CA ILE A 284 -29.02 -14.54 1.15
C ILE A 284 -28.00 -15.08 2.17
N ASN A 285 -27.25 -14.19 2.86
CA ASN A 285 -26.25 -14.61 3.83
C ASN A 285 -26.84 -15.13 5.14
N PHE A 286 -28.01 -14.63 5.53
CA PHE A 286 -28.71 -14.95 6.79
C PHE A 286 -30.22 -15.14 6.54
N PRO A 287 -30.62 -16.19 5.80
CA PRO A 287 -32.02 -16.36 5.39
C PRO A 287 -32.97 -16.54 6.57
N ASP A 288 -34.09 -15.84 6.52
CA ASP A 288 -35.16 -15.88 7.52
C ASP A 288 -35.77 -17.30 7.68
N THR A 289 -35.58 -18.15 6.68
CA THR A 289 -36.03 -19.55 6.72
C THR A 289 -35.20 -20.44 7.63
N GLU A 290 -34.02 -19.97 8.08
CA GLU A 290 -33.18 -20.74 8.99
C GLU A 290 -33.48 -20.43 10.47
N PRO A 291 -33.91 -21.44 11.26
CA PRO A 291 -34.28 -21.25 12.67
C PRO A 291 -33.20 -20.63 13.57
N ARG A 292 -31.89 -20.79 13.18
CA ARG A 292 -30.76 -20.25 13.93
C ARG A 292 -30.66 -18.72 13.87
N TYR A 293 -31.40 -18.06 12.97
CA TYR A 293 -31.40 -16.59 12.83
C TYR A 293 -32.67 -15.95 13.41
N LYS A 294 -33.63 -16.78 13.88
CA LYS A 294 -34.80 -16.28 14.58
C LYS A 294 -34.36 -15.57 15.88
N ASP A 295 -34.84 -14.34 16.07
CA ASP A 295 -34.49 -13.47 17.20
C ASP A 295 -32.97 -13.18 17.34
N ALA A 296 -32.21 -13.36 16.25
CA ALA A 296 -30.77 -13.12 16.26
C ALA A 296 -30.46 -11.64 16.56
N ASN A 297 -29.37 -11.42 17.31
CA ASN A 297 -28.85 -10.08 17.55
C ASN A 297 -28.12 -9.56 16.31
N SER A 298 -28.57 -8.42 15.76
CA SER A 298 -28.03 -7.85 14.53
C SER A 298 -26.58 -7.42 14.67
N ILE A 299 -26.11 -7.04 15.88
CA ILE A 299 -24.69 -6.75 16.11
C ILE A 299 -23.82 -8.00 15.94
N ASP A 300 -24.28 -9.19 16.31
CA ASP A 300 -23.51 -10.41 16.10
C ASP A 300 -23.50 -10.83 14.62
N LEU A 301 -24.57 -10.56 13.87
CA LEU A 301 -24.58 -10.70 12.42
C LEU A 301 -23.63 -9.71 11.74
N LEU A 302 -23.58 -8.46 12.20
CA LEU A 302 -22.64 -7.43 11.71
C LEU A 302 -21.18 -7.84 11.91
N LYS A 303 -20.84 -8.45 13.06
CA LYS A 303 -19.50 -9.00 13.29
C LYS A 303 -19.13 -10.10 12.28
N LYS A 304 -20.11 -10.97 11.89
CA LYS A 304 -19.91 -11.99 10.87
C LYS A 304 -19.70 -11.36 9.49
N VAL A 305 -20.49 -10.35 9.11
CA VAL A 305 -20.30 -9.58 7.87
C VAL A 305 -18.91 -8.94 7.86
N HIS A 306 -18.48 -8.32 8.97
CA HIS A 306 -17.13 -7.77 9.08
C HIS A 306 -16.04 -8.82 8.85
N ALA A 307 -16.20 -10.03 9.39
CA ALA A 307 -15.25 -11.12 9.12
C ALA A 307 -15.24 -11.54 7.65
N LEU A 308 -16.42 -11.60 6.99
CA LEU A 308 -16.51 -11.91 5.56
C LEU A 308 -15.76 -10.89 4.70
N ILE A 309 -15.95 -9.59 4.93
CA ILE A 309 -15.26 -8.56 4.14
C ILE A 309 -13.76 -8.54 4.43
N LYS A 310 -13.33 -8.81 5.67
CA LYS A 310 -11.92 -8.97 6.04
C LYS A 310 -11.26 -10.14 5.32
N ASN A 311 -11.94 -11.29 5.20
CA ASN A 311 -11.46 -12.45 4.47
C ASN A 311 -11.30 -12.17 2.96
N LYS A 312 -12.02 -11.18 2.42
CA LYS A 312 -11.86 -10.65 1.06
C LYS A 312 -10.74 -9.60 0.93
N GLY A 313 -9.99 -9.35 2.01
CA GLY A 313 -8.92 -8.34 2.03
C GLY A 313 -9.44 -6.90 2.10
N LYS A 314 -10.73 -6.68 2.43
CA LYS A 314 -11.33 -5.34 2.48
C LYS A 314 -11.27 -4.74 3.87
N ASN A 315 -11.03 -3.42 3.93
CA ASN A 315 -11.03 -2.63 5.17
C ASN A 315 -12.04 -1.50 5.07
N ILE A 316 -12.71 -1.22 6.19
CA ILE A 316 -13.64 -0.11 6.29
C ILE A 316 -12.85 1.19 6.42
N VAL A 317 -13.08 2.12 5.48
CA VAL A 317 -12.51 3.47 5.50
C VAL A 317 -13.47 4.44 6.17
N ASN A 318 -14.76 4.39 5.79
CA ASN A 318 -15.81 5.24 6.35
C ASN A 318 -17.18 4.59 6.20
N ILE A 319 -18.07 4.89 7.16
CA ILE A 319 -19.49 4.55 7.14
C ILE A 319 -20.28 5.84 7.45
N SER A 320 -21.25 6.18 6.61
CA SER A 320 -22.17 7.29 6.83
C SER A 320 -23.60 6.80 6.75
N CYS A 321 -24.39 7.03 7.82
CA CYS A 321 -25.76 6.55 7.94
C CYS A 321 -26.72 7.72 8.17
N VAL A 322 -27.91 7.60 7.60
CA VAL A 322 -29.06 8.47 7.89
C VAL A 322 -30.21 7.61 8.39
N ILE A 323 -30.66 7.85 9.61
CA ILE A 323 -31.88 7.26 10.16
C ILE A 323 -33.04 8.21 9.86
N MET A 324 -34.07 7.71 9.22
CA MET A 324 -35.29 8.44 8.94
C MET A 324 -36.39 7.98 9.94
N ALA A 325 -36.69 8.84 10.91
CA ALA A 325 -37.69 8.56 11.95
C ALA A 325 -38.45 9.83 12.33
N GLN A 326 -39.76 9.76 12.34
CA GLN A 326 -40.60 10.88 12.83
C GLN A 326 -40.57 10.98 14.36
N SER A 327 -40.52 9.82 15.01
CA SER A 327 -40.42 9.63 16.47
C SER A 327 -39.67 8.32 16.76
N PRO A 328 -38.90 8.22 17.89
CA PRO A 328 -38.55 9.27 18.86
C PRO A 328 -37.42 10.20 18.36
N LYS A 329 -37.09 11.24 19.12
CA LYS A 329 -35.89 12.06 18.88
C LYS A 329 -34.62 11.28 19.22
N LEU A 330 -33.75 11.09 18.23
CA LEU A 330 -32.58 10.18 18.33
C LEU A 330 -31.27 10.89 18.73
N ALA A 331 -31.23 12.22 18.71
CA ALA A 331 -30.00 13.00 18.90
C ALA A 331 -29.16 12.58 20.12
N TYR A 332 -29.82 12.31 21.26
CA TYR A 332 -29.14 11.90 22.50
C TYR A 332 -28.58 10.46 22.45
N HIS A 333 -29.09 9.61 21.57
CA HIS A 333 -28.71 8.21 21.46
C HIS A 333 -27.61 7.97 20.41
N ILE A 334 -27.46 8.88 19.42
CA ILE A 334 -26.51 8.75 18.32
C ILE A 334 -25.07 8.51 18.81
N PRO A 335 -24.50 9.26 19.79
CA PRO A 335 -23.13 9.04 20.23
C PRO A 335 -22.88 7.64 20.79
N LEU A 336 -23.87 7.06 21.48
CA LEU A 336 -23.81 5.72 22.03
C LEU A 336 -23.94 4.64 20.95
N ILE A 337 -24.79 4.88 19.96
CA ILE A 337 -24.94 4.01 18.78
C ILE A 337 -23.65 3.98 17.97
N GLU A 338 -23.05 5.13 17.67
CA GLU A 338 -21.77 5.25 16.97
C GLU A 338 -20.67 4.47 17.67
N GLU A 339 -20.58 4.60 18.99
CA GLU A 339 -19.59 3.89 19.81
C GLU A 339 -19.80 2.38 19.81
N ASN A 340 -21.05 1.91 19.94
CA ASN A 340 -21.36 0.48 19.93
C ASN A 340 -21.03 -0.16 18.56
N LEU A 341 -21.40 0.49 17.48
CA LEU A 341 -21.10 0.01 16.12
C LEU A 341 -19.60 0.04 15.81
N ALA A 342 -18.88 1.09 16.20
CA ALA A 342 -17.43 1.19 16.03
C ALA A 342 -16.70 0.05 16.76
N ASN A 343 -17.13 -0.25 18.01
CA ASN A 343 -16.60 -1.36 18.80
C ASN A 343 -16.89 -2.72 18.14
N ALA A 344 -18.12 -2.94 17.65
CA ALA A 344 -18.50 -4.17 16.97
C ALA A 344 -17.69 -4.42 15.70
N LEU A 345 -17.41 -3.37 14.92
CA LEU A 345 -16.63 -3.38 13.69
C LEU A 345 -15.12 -3.24 13.93
N LYS A 346 -14.66 -2.99 15.17
CA LYS A 346 -13.25 -2.75 15.53
C LYS A 346 -12.60 -1.64 14.68
N ILE A 347 -13.32 -0.55 14.47
CA ILE A 347 -12.87 0.65 13.74
C ILE A 347 -12.79 1.84 14.68
N ASN A 348 -12.08 2.91 14.25
CA ASN A 348 -12.11 4.18 14.99
C ASN A 348 -13.53 4.78 14.88
N LYS A 349 -14.01 5.36 15.98
CA LYS A 349 -15.31 6.06 16.03
C LYS A 349 -15.41 7.17 14.97
N ASP A 350 -14.31 7.82 14.64
CA ASP A 350 -14.26 8.87 13.62
C ASP A 350 -14.55 8.33 12.18
N ASN A 351 -14.50 7.01 12.01
CA ASN A 351 -14.80 6.36 10.72
C ASN A 351 -16.29 5.99 10.55
N ILE A 352 -17.12 6.30 11.53
CA ILE A 352 -18.58 6.09 11.44
C ILE A 352 -19.31 7.36 11.85
N LYS A 353 -20.25 7.79 11.02
CA LYS A 353 -21.11 8.93 11.29
C LYS A 353 -22.56 8.57 11.08
N ILE A 354 -23.38 8.88 12.08
CA ILE A 354 -24.83 8.68 12.07
C ILE A 354 -25.51 10.03 12.19
N SER A 355 -26.50 10.24 11.37
CA SER A 355 -27.44 11.37 11.47
C SER A 355 -28.87 10.85 11.54
N ALA A 356 -29.77 11.66 12.04
CA ALA A 356 -31.20 11.35 12.05
C ALA A 356 -31.98 12.53 11.48
N THR A 357 -33.01 12.22 10.69
CA THR A 357 -33.90 13.21 10.09
C THR A 357 -35.35 12.76 10.14
N THR A 358 -36.27 13.68 10.06
CA THR A 358 -37.70 13.40 9.78
C THR A 358 -37.94 13.38 8.27
N THR A 359 -39.10 12.92 7.83
CA THR A 359 -39.54 13.03 6.45
C THR A 359 -40.66 14.09 6.29
N GLU A 360 -40.70 15.09 7.19
CA GLU A 360 -41.62 16.20 7.18
C GLU A 360 -43.12 15.77 7.05
N ASN A 361 -43.48 14.71 7.81
CA ASN A 361 -44.80 14.06 7.80
C ASN A 361 -45.17 13.40 6.45
N LEU A 362 -44.22 13.14 5.57
CA LEU A 362 -44.45 12.48 4.30
C LEU A 362 -44.15 10.98 4.33
N GLY A 363 -44.99 10.18 3.68
CA GLY A 363 -44.79 8.74 3.49
C GLY A 363 -44.89 7.91 4.76
N ILE A 364 -44.37 6.69 4.68
CA ILE A 364 -44.41 5.67 5.76
C ILE A 364 -43.78 6.18 7.06
N VAL A 365 -42.62 6.79 6.95
CA VAL A 365 -41.87 7.31 8.11
C VAL A 365 -42.58 8.52 8.70
N GLY A 366 -43.03 9.47 7.87
CA GLY A 366 -43.71 10.68 8.33
C GLY A 366 -45.05 10.40 8.99
N ASN A 367 -45.73 9.32 8.61
CA ASN A 367 -46.98 8.87 9.22
C ASN A 367 -46.77 7.98 10.47
N ASN A 368 -45.54 7.87 11.00
CA ASN A 368 -45.20 7.00 12.13
C ASN A 368 -45.54 5.51 11.90
N GLN A 369 -45.51 5.03 10.67
CA GLN A 369 -45.78 3.64 10.34
C GLN A 369 -44.51 2.79 10.34
N GLY A 370 -43.31 3.41 10.25
CA GLY A 370 -42.03 2.71 10.20
C GLY A 370 -40.85 3.65 10.42
N ILE A 371 -39.68 3.05 10.57
CA ILE A 371 -38.38 3.72 10.59
C ILE A 371 -37.55 3.13 9.42
N ALA A 372 -36.83 3.99 8.71
CA ALA A 372 -35.92 3.59 7.66
C ALA A 372 -34.49 4.02 7.96
N ALA A 373 -33.52 3.31 7.41
CA ALA A 373 -32.11 3.70 7.46
C ALA A 373 -31.47 3.56 6.07
N SER A 374 -30.62 4.51 5.74
CA SER A 374 -29.80 4.50 4.54
C SER A 374 -28.35 4.64 4.92
N THR A 375 -27.50 3.76 4.40
CA THR A 375 -26.07 3.70 4.71
C THR A 375 -25.25 3.73 3.43
N VAL A 376 -24.21 4.55 3.41
CA VAL A 376 -23.14 4.50 2.41
C VAL A 376 -21.85 4.12 3.14
N CYS A 377 -21.07 3.18 2.58
CA CYS A 377 -19.76 2.87 3.08
C CYS A 377 -18.69 2.97 2.00
N LEU A 378 -17.48 3.25 2.43
CA LEU A 378 -16.28 3.22 1.62
C LEU A 378 -15.35 2.13 2.18
N LEU A 379 -14.96 1.18 1.32
CA LEU A 379 -13.96 0.15 1.62
C LEU A 379 -12.70 0.37 0.79
N ASN A 380 -11.55 -0.11 1.27
CA ASN A 380 -10.31 -0.24 0.52
C ASN A 380 -9.77 -1.68 0.61
N GLY A 381 -8.90 -2.05 -0.33
CA GLY A 381 -8.25 -3.37 -0.36
C GLY A 381 -8.42 -4.11 -1.67
#